data_7fa8181ff1c64f413161521c0cb22609
#
_entry.id   7fa8181ff1c64f413161521c0cb22609
#
_cell.length_a   1.000
_cell.length_b   1.000
_cell.length_c   1.000
_cell.angle_alpha   90.00
_cell.angle_beta   90.00
_cell.angle_gamma   90.00
#
_symmetry.space_group_name_H-M   'P 1'
#
loop_
_entity.id
_entity.type
_entity.pdbx_description
1 polymer ?
#
loop_
_entity_poly.entity_id
_entity_poly.type
_entity_poly.pdbx_seq_one_letter_code
_entity_poly.pdbx_strand_id
1 'polypeptide(L)'
;MKKSHSKYNSINRRQFIHASAALAGTALLSQWALPEARAAGDVVKRTAVDQVTLGRTGIKLSRLGIGTGSGNGAIQTARGKSAFVDLIHYAYDHGITYIDTAESYDTFNWIADAIKGLPREKLFIQSKVDGRPDDVLAVIDHHRKIFNTDYVDSLLVHCMTRGTWTDQWKRVMDGFDKAQERKWIRAKGVSCHSLPALRAAVAGDWAEVHLVRVNPQGAYTDGEVADWSDSIHHDISPVMQEIKTAHAKGRGVIGMKIFGNGTFTDPADREKSIRFAMACKEIDAVVIGFKSKEEIDEGIERINRALAEA
;
A
#
# COMPACT_ATOMS: atom_id res chain seq x y z
N MET A 1 9.18 -58.17 -47.12
CA MET A 1 9.16 -57.23 -46.03
C MET A 1 7.71 -56.79 -45.75
N LYS A 2 7.08 -57.36 -44.70
CA LYS A 2 5.66 -57.11 -44.36
C LYS A 2 5.59 -55.93 -43.39
N LYS A 3 4.78 -54.90 -43.75
CA LYS A 3 4.43 -53.75 -42.84
C LYS A 3 3.27 -54.20 -41.96
N SER A 4 3.46 -54.13 -40.67
CA SER A 4 2.45 -54.32 -39.64
C SER A 4 1.71 -52.99 -39.41
N HIS A 5 0.36 -52.98 -39.58
CA HIS A 5 -0.51 -51.90 -39.22
C HIS A 5 -1.09 -52.18 -37.84
N SER A 6 -0.78 -51.31 -36.84
CA SER A 6 -1.44 -51.29 -35.56
C SER A 6 -2.81 -50.59 -35.71
N LYS A 7 -3.91 -51.26 -35.34
CA LYS A 7 -5.26 -50.72 -35.29
C LYS A 7 -5.50 -50.17 -33.86
N TYR A 8 -5.69 -48.88 -33.74
CA TYR A 8 -6.27 -48.30 -32.55
C TYR A 8 -7.78 -48.43 -32.60
N ASN A 9 -8.37 -49.16 -31.65
CA ASN A 9 -9.82 -49.24 -31.44
C ASN A 9 -10.26 -48.02 -30.62
N SER A 10 -11.01 -47.11 -31.22
CA SER A 10 -11.70 -46.02 -30.53
C SER A 10 -13.03 -46.51 -29.93
N ILE A 11 -13.19 -46.43 -28.63
CA ILE A 11 -14.41 -46.75 -27.93
C ILE A 11 -15.42 -45.60 -28.16
N ASN A 12 -16.60 -45.90 -28.70
CA ASN A 12 -17.62 -44.89 -28.96
C ASN A 12 -18.47 -44.58 -27.70
N ARG A 13 -19.16 -43.42 -27.67
CA ARG A 13 -19.94 -42.91 -26.53
C ARG A 13 -21.04 -43.91 -26.04
N ARG A 14 -21.58 -44.75 -26.86
CA ARG A 14 -22.59 -45.74 -26.49
C ARG A 14 -22.02 -46.91 -25.69
N GLN A 15 -20.83 -47.32 -25.92
CA GLN A 15 -20.13 -48.38 -25.16
C GLN A 15 -19.70 -47.95 -23.78
N PHE A 16 -19.49 -46.62 -23.57
CA PHE A 16 -19.19 -46.07 -22.25
C PHE A 16 -20.42 -46.08 -21.32
N ILE A 17 -21.64 -45.88 -21.86
CA ILE A 17 -22.88 -45.81 -21.08
C ILE A 17 -23.36 -47.17 -20.60
N HIS A 18 -23.05 -48.25 -21.30
CA HIS A 18 -23.49 -49.62 -20.93
C HIS A 18 -22.55 -50.31 -19.90
N ALA A 19 -21.39 -49.79 -19.61
CA ALA A 19 -20.48 -50.32 -18.59
C ALA A 19 -20.76 -49.80 -17.16
N SER A 20 -21.68 -48.86 -17.00
CA SER A 20 -22.00 -48.23 -15.71
C SER A 20 -23.27 -48.76 -15.03
N ALA A 21 -23.95 -49.77 -15.56
CA ALA A 21 -25.25 -50.21 -15.09
C ALA A 21 -25.31 -51.65 -14.51
N ALA A 22 -24.21 -52.22 -14.08
CA ALA A 22 -24.24 -53.55 -13.47
C ALA A 22 -23.26 -53.66 -12.29
N LEU A 23 -23.62 -53.03 -11.17
CA LEU A 23 -23.14 -53.36 -9.82
C LEU A 23 -24.03 -52.64 -8.77
N ALA A 24 -25.31 -53.04 -8.71
CA ALA A 24 -26.15 -52.80 -7.57
C ALA A 24 -26.44 -54.16 -6.91
N GLY A 25 -25.73 -54.46 -5.84
CA GLY A 25 -25.88 -55.69 -5.07
C GLY A 25 -25.12 -55.67 -3.77
N THR A 26 -25.80 -55.19 -2.70
CA THR A 26 -25.65 -55.55 -1.30
C THR A 26 -24.24 -55.68 -0.70
N ALA A 27 -23.84 -54.72 0.12
CA ALA A 27 -23.13 -54.94 1.38
C ALA A 27 -23.40 -53.80 2.36
N LEU A 28 -24.33 -54.05 3.29
CA LEU A 28 -24.38 -53.38 4.59
C LEU A 28 -23.13 -53.76 5.34
N LEU A 29 -22.20 -52.83 5.59
CA LEU A 29 -21.23 -52.92 6.71
C LEU A 29 -20.59 -51.56 6.97
N SER A 30 -20.85 -51.08 8.19
CA SER A 30 -20.02 -50.20 9.01
C SER A 30 -19.59 -48.84 8.43
N GLN A 31 -20.34 -47.83 8.86
CA GLN A 31 -19.90 -46.42 8.95
C GLN A 31 -18.68 -46.29 9.84
N TRP A 32 -17.51 -46.37 9.23
CA TRP A 32 -16.32 -45.69 9.71
C TRP A 32 -16.09 -44.53 8.75
N ALA A 33 -16.74 -43.39 9.08
CA ALA A 33 -16.34 -42.12 8.45
C ALA A 33 -14.91 -41.84 8.82
N LEU A 34 -14.01 -42.10 7.89
CA LEU A 34 -12.69 -41.48 7.92
C LEU A 34 -12.95 -39.96 7.86
N PRO A 35 -12.37 -39.16 8.78
CA PRO A 35 -12.45 -37.73 8.61
C PRO A 35 -11.84 -37.42 7.24
N GLU A 36 -12.64 -36.78 6.36
CA GLU A 36 -12.10 -36.15 5.17
C GLU A 36 -10.92 -35.30 5.62
N ALA A 37 -9.71 -35.70 5.19
CA ALA A 37 -8.55 -34.85 5.29
C ALA A 37 -8.92 -33.61 4.48
N ARG A 38 -9.40 -32.54 5.16
CA ARG A 38 -9.42 -31.20 4.58
C ARG A 38 -8.01 -31.00 4.03
N ALA A 39 -7.88 -30.96 2.72
CA ALA A 39 -6.68 -30.49 2.08
C ALA A 39 -6.36 -29.17 2.79
N ALA A 40 -5.24 -29.13 3.52
CA ALA A 40 -4.72 -27.90 4.07
C ALA A 40 -4.54 -27.01 2.83
N GLY A 41 -5.49 -26.07 2.64
CA GLY A 41 -5.36 -25.10 1.56
C GLY A 41 -4.01 -24.45 1.76
N ASP A 42 -3.20 -24.41 0.70
CA ASP A 42 -1.91 -23.74 0.73
C ASP A 42 -2.13 -22.37 1.36
N VAL A 43 -1.61 -22.16 2.56
CA VAL A 43 -1.65 -20.87 3.24
C VAL A 43 -0.81 -19.94 2.37
N VAL A 44 -1.45 -19.12 1.57
CA VAL A 44 -0.76 -18.14 0.73
C VAL A 44 0.09 -17.27 1.65
N LYS A 45 1.41 -17.47 1.57
CA LYS A 45 2.36 -16.75 2.43
C LYS A 45 2.30 -15.27 2.09
N ARG A 46 1.82 -14.47 3.02
CA ARG A 46 1.79 -13.00 2.89
C ARG A 46 3.22 -12.45 2.92
N THR A 47 3.49 -11.43 2.08
CA THR A 47 4.81 -10.80 1.97
C THR A 47 4.72 -9.27 1.96
N ALA A 48 5.88 -8.62 2.16
CA ALA A 48 6.04 -7.18 2.07
C ALA A 48 5.67 -6.62 0.68
N VAL A 49 5.82 -7.42 -0.35
CA VAL A 49 5.65 -7.01 -1.75
C VAL A 49 4.38 -7.51 -2.40
N ASP A 50 3.49 -8.16 -1.63
CA ASP A 50 2.16 -8.52 -2.13
C ASP A 50 1.42 -7.30 -2.65
N GLN A 51 0.71 -7.48 -3.76
CA GLN A 51 -0.19 -6.47 -4.28
C GLN A 51 -1.49 -6.47 -3.47
N VAL A 52 -1.61 -5.51 -2.55
CA VAL A 52 -2.81 -5.29 -1.75
C VAL A 52 -3.75 -4.31 -2.43
N THR A 53 -5.04 -4.35 -2.09
CA THR A 53 -6.02 -3.40 -2.61
C THR A 53 -6.19 -2.25 -1.62
N LEU A 54 -6.11 -1.03 -2.10
CA LEU A 54 -6.23 0.19 -1.28
C LEU A 54 -7.72 0.49 -1.03
N GLY A 55 -8.23 0.05 0.10
CA GLY A 55 -9.64 0.20 0.43
C GLY A 55 -10.58 -0.24 -0.70
N ARG A 56 -11.63 0.57 -0.98
CA ARG A 56 -12.58 0.34 -2.08
C ARG A 56 -12.18 0.98 -3.41
N THR A 57 -11.00 1.59 -3.50
CA THR A 57 -10.56 2.26 -4.74
C THR A 57 -10.33 1.28 -5.90
N GLY A 58 -10.16 0.00 -5.61
CA GLY A 58 -9.78 -1.03 -6.59
C GLY A 58 -8.32 -0.92 -7.07
N ILE A 59 -7.58 0.08 -6.60
CA ILE A 59 -6.18 0.29 -6.97
C ILE A 59 -5.30 -0.67 -6.15
N LYS A 60 -4.34 -1.28 -6.84
CA LYS A 60 -3.36 -2.17 -6.21
C LYS A 60 -2.01 -1.49 -6.06
N LEU A 61 -1.33 -1.81 -4.95
CA LEU A 61 0.01 -1.34 -4.64
C LEU A 61 0.74 -2.43 -3.82
N SER A 62 2.07 -2.41 -3.80
CA SER A 62 2.81 -3.28 -2.88
C SER A 62 2.52 -2.89 -1.42
N ARG A 63 2.41 -3.88 -0.53
CA ARG A 63 2.17 -3.65 0.92
C ARG A 63 3.20 -2.72 1.53
N LEU A 64 4.46 -2.85 1.15
CA LEU A 64 5.54 -1.92 1.47
C LEU A 64 5.73 -0.92 0.34
N GLY A 65 5.71 0.36 0.68
CA GLY A 65 6.08 1.47 -0.20
C GLY A 65 7.41 2.09 0.17
N ILE A 66 8.09 2.65 -0.83
CA ILE A 66 9.27 3.48 -0.63
C ILE A 66 8.89 4.96 -0.51
N GLY A 67 9.19 5.56 0.65
CA GLY A 67 9.00 6.99 0.90
C GLY A 67 10.21 7.80 0.48
N THR A 68 9.99 8.90 -0.23
CA THR A 68 11.06 9.75 -0.74
C THR A 68 11.25 11.06 0.04
N GLY A 69 10.50 11.24 1.15
CA GLY A 69 10.43 12.48 1.92
C GLY A 69 11.09 12.43 3.30
N SER A 70 12.05 11.54 3.56
CA SER A 70 12.75 11.53 4.85
C SER A 70 13.59 12.80 5.02
N GLY A 71 13.32 13.56 6.12
CA GLY A 71 13.92 14.89 6.27
C GLY A 71 13.58 15.83 5.10
N ASN A 72 12.34 15.82 4.63
CA ASN A 72 11.86 16.53 3.43
C ASN A 72 12.56 16.10 2.12
N GLY A 73 13.15 14.90 2.08
CA GLY A 73 13.91 14.38 0.93
C GLY A 73 15.42 14.51 1.07
N ALA A 74 15.91 15.29 2.05
CA ALA A 74 17.34 15.53 2.24
C ALA A 74 18.13 14.23 2.46
N ILE A 75 17.55 13.23 3.14
CA ILE A 75 18.23 11.94 3.38
C ILE A 75 18.44 11.18 2.08
N GLN A 76 17.44 11.15 1.20
CA GLN A 76 17.51 10.46 -0.09
C GLN A 76 18.40 11.22 -1.09
N THR A 77 18.41 12.56 -1.04
CA THR A 77 19.22 13.38 -1.96
C THR A 77 20.66 13.51 -1.55
N ALA A 78 21.02 13.23 -0.30
CA ALA A 78 22.40 13.37 0.22
C ALA A 78 23.45 12.57 -0.58
N ARG A 79 23.07 11.47 -1.23
CA ARG A 79 23.95 10.63 -2.05
C ARG A 79 23.90 10.97 -3.55
N GLY A 80 23.15 11.99 -3.93
CA GLY A 80 22.98 12.44 -5.30
C GLY A 80 21.91 11.67 -6.10
N LYS A 81 21.52 12.24 -7.25
CA LYS A 81 20.43 11.76 -8.07
C LYS A 81 20.64 10.32 -8.59
N SER A 82 21.85 9.97 -9.02
CA SER A 82 22.13 8.62 -9.51
C SER A 82 21.86 7.56 -8.43
N ALA A 83 22.34 7.79 -7.21
CA ALA A 83 22.11 6.87 -6.09
C ALA A 83 20.62 6.76 -5.72
N PHE A 84 19.87 7.86 -5.84
CA PHE A 84 18.41 7.84 -5.66
C PHE A 84 17.70 7.00 -6.73
N VAL A 85 18.06 7.19 -8.00
CA VAL A 85 17.53 6.40 -9.13
C VAL A 85 17.82 4.90 -8.90
N ASP A 86 19.09 4.56 -8.60
CA ASP A 86 19.50 3.19 -8.33
C ASP A 86 18.76 2.57 -7.15
N LEU A 87 18.40 3.36 -6.14
CA LEU A 87 17.64 2.90 -4.98
C LEU A 87 16.19 2.59 -5.36
N ILE A 88 15.54 3.42 -6.17
CA ILE A 88 14.17 3.18 -6.65
C ILE A 88 14.12 1.96 -7.58
N HIS A 89 15.08 1.81 -8.50
CA HIS A 89 15.17 0.61 -9.34
C HIS A 89 15.38 -0.64 -8.50
N TYR A 90 16.28 -0.60 -7.52
CA TYR A 90 16.50 -1.71 -6.60
C TYR A 90 15.21 -2.10 -5.85
N ALA A 91 14.48 -1.11 -5.33
CA ALA A 91 13.19 -1.35 -4.67
C ALA A 91 12.19 -2.03 -5.60
N TYR A 92 12.07 -1.55 -6.85
CA TYR A 92 11.19 -2.12 -7.86
C TYR A 92 11.58 -3.57 -8.23
N ASP A 93 12.87 -3.84 -8.44
CA ASP A 93 13.38 -5.18 -8.76
C ASP A 93 13.13 -6.19 -7.63
N HIS A 94 12.99 -5.68 -6.38
CA HIS A 94 12.62 -6.48 -5.21
C HIS A 94 11.11 -6.49 -4.92
N GLY A 95 10.28 -6.01 -5.88
CA GLY A 95 8.83 -6.10 -5.85
C GLY A 95 8.11 -4.93 -5.18
N ILE A 96 8.80 -3.88 -4.74
CA ILE A 96 8.18 -2.66 -4.23
C ILE A 96 7.71 -1.82 -5.41
N THR A 97 6.40 -1.72 -5.61
CA THR A 97 5.79 -0.96 -6.70
C THR A 97 5.19 0.37 -6.25
N TYR A 98 5.13 0.62 -4.95
CA TYR A 98 4.58 1.83 -4.36
C TYR A 98 5.70 2.84 -4.07
N ILE A 99 5.57 4.04 -4.68
CA ILE A 99 6.44 5.21 -4.47
C ILE A 99 5.60 6.33 -3.87
N ASP A 100 6.03 6.85 -2.71
CA ASP A 100 5.43 8.01 -2.05
C ASP A 100 6.32 9.23 -2.14
N THR A 101 5.79 10.34 -2.69
CA THR A 101 6.47 11.62 -2.83
C THR A 101 5.54 12.80 -2.47
N ALA A 102 6.01 14.03 -2.58
CA ALA A 102 5.24 15.27 -2.46
C ALA A 102 5.95 16.40 -3.21
N GLU A 103 5.21 17.45 -3.60
CA GLU A 103 5.77 18.58 -4.34
C GLU A 103 6.84 19.35 -3.58
N SER A 104 6.76 19.35 -2.23
CA SER A 104 7.74 20.01 -1.36
C SER A 104 9.01 19.19 -1.11
N TYR A 105 9.07 17.92 -1.56
CA TYR A 105 10.25 17.10 -1.30
C TYR A 105 11.39 17.40 -2.28
N ASP A 106 12.62 17.47 -1.80
CA ASP A 106 13.82 17.68 -2.61
C ASP A 106 13.97 16.63 -3.73
N THR A 107 13.35 15.46 -3.55
CA THR A 107 13.33 14.35 -4.52
C THR A 107 12.29 14.50 -5.62
N PHE A 108 11.35 15.45 -5.51
CA PHE A 108 10.17 15.56 -6.40
C PHE A 108 10.55 15.59 -7.89
N ASN A 109 11.52 16.44 -8.24
CA ASN A 109 11.98 16.59 -9.62
C ASN A 109 12.83 15.40 -10.13
N TRP A 110 13.16 14.43 -9.27
CA TRP A 110 13.96 13.26 -9.64
C TRP A 110 13.09 12.02 -9.93
N ILE A 111 11.79 12.10 -9.64
CA ILE A 111 10.88 10.96 -9.80
C ILE A 111 10.82 10.46 -11.24
N ALA A 112 10.75 11.36 -12.23
CA ALA A 112 10.74 10.95 -13.65
C ALA A 112 11.99 10.15 -14.05
N ASP A 113 13.16 10.58 -13.57
CA ASP A 113 14.41 9.84 -13.82
C ASP A 113 14.39 8.49 -13.08
N ALA A 114 13.86 8.46 -11.86
CA ALA A 114 13.80 7.27 -11.03
C ALA A 114 12.84 6.20 -11.55
N ILE A 115 11.77 6.57 -12.26
CA ILE A 115 10.83 5.62 -12.86
C ILE A 115 11.09 5.34 -14.34
N LYS A 116 12.09 6.00 -14.92
CA LYS A 116 12.42 5.82 -16.35
C LYS A 116 12.78 4.37 -16.66
N GLY A 117 12.08 3.79 -17.64
CA GLY A 117 12.27 2.39 -18.05
C GLY A 117 11.45 1.39 -17.22
N LEU A 118 10.80 1.81 -16.13
CA LEU A 118 9.88 0.98 -15.39
C LEU A 118 8.49 1.03 -16.02
N PRO A 119 7.74 -0.08 -16.07
CA PRO A 119 6.38 -0.09 -16.63
C PRO A 119 5.43 0.70 -15.73
N ARG A 120 4.93 1.84 -16.23
CA ARG A 120 4.10 2.80 -15.46
C ARG A 120 2.85 2.16 -14.85
N GLU A 121 2.24 1.25 -15.58
CA GLU A 121 1.01 0.56 -15.15
C GLU A 121 1.24 -0.43 -13.99
N LYS A 122 2.47 -0.79 -13.71
CA LYS A 122 2.84 -1.61 -12.54
C LYS A 122 3.21 -0.77 -11.32
N LEU A 123 3.41 0.53 -11.49
CA LEU A 123 3.74 1.44 -10.40
C LEU A 123 2.48 2.03 -9.78
N PHE A 124 2.50 2.18 -8.46
CA PHE A 124 1.60 3.04 -7.72
C PHE A 124 2.40 4.26 -7.25
N ILE A 125 2.08 5.43 -7.81
CA ILE A 125 2.71 6.69 -7.42
C ILE A 125 1.71 7.51 -6.62
N GLN A 126 2.05 7.79 -5.36
CA GLN A 126 1.33 8.71 -4.49
C GLN A 126 2.10 10.01 -4.40
N SER A 127 1.41 11.13 -4.60
CA SER A 127 1.98 12.46 -4.40
C SER A 127 1.06 13.33 -3.54
N LYS A 128 1.51 14.53 -3.22
CA LYS A 128 0.80 15.44 -2.30
C LYS A 128 0.91 16.87 -2.80
N VAL A 129 -0.18 17.64 -2.67
CA VAL A 129 -0.26 19.06 -2.98
C VAL A 129 -0.12 19.86 -1.68
N ASP A 130 0.81 20.80 -1.68
CA ASP A 130 1.06 21.67 -0.55
C ASP A 130 0.24 22.96 -0.63
N GLY A 131 -0.20 23.44 0.52
CA GLY A 131 -0.89 24.71 0.62
C GLY A 131 -2.24 24.75 -0.13
N ARG A 132 -2.62 25.95 -0.55
CA ARG A 132 -3.90 26.25 -1.20
C ARG A 132 -3.66 27.01 -2.50
N PRO A 133 -3.12 26.36 -3.53
CA PRO A 133 -2.82 27.04 -4.80
C PRO A 133 -4.08 27.62 -5.44
N ASP A 134 -3.93 28.72 -6.18
CA ASP A 134 -5.04 29.36 -6.87
C ASP A 134 -5.55 28.51 -8.03
N ASP A 135 -4.66 27.93 -8.82
CA ASP A 135 -4.98 26.96 -9.88
C ASP A 135 -4.55 25.55 -9.49
N VAL A 136 -5.46 24.85 -8.83
CA VAL A 136 -5.25 23.46 -8.38
C VAL A 136 -5.02 22.52 -9.56
N LEU A 137 -5.74 22.72 -10.67
CA LEU A 137 -5.59 21.85 -11.83
C LEU A 137 -4.24 22.04 -12.51
N ALA A 138 -3.71 23.27 -12.57
CA ALA A 138 -2.36 23.51 -13.06
C ALA A 138 -1.30 22.82 -12.22
N VAL A 139 -1.46 22.83 -10.88
CA VAL A 139 -0.55 22.10 -9.96
C VAL A 139 -0.62 20.59 -10.21
N ILE A 140 -1.82 20.02 -10.34
CA ILE A 140 -1.98 18.58 -10.61
C ILE A 140 -1.39 18.21 -11.98
N ASP A 141 -1.58 19.03 -13.01
CA ASP A 141 -0.98 18.82 -14.31
C ASP A 141 0.55 18.96 -14.26
N HIS A 142 1.08 19.84 -13.39
CA HIS A 142 2.50 19.93 -13.12
C HIS A 142 3.07 18.60 -12.56
N HIS A 143 2.40 17.97 -11.60
CA HIS A 143 2.80 16.64 -11.11
C HIS A 143 2.91 15.61 -12.26
N ARG A 144 1.90 15.56 -13.12
CA ARG A 144 1.88 14.66 -14.29
C ARG A 144 3.05 14.92 -15.24
N LYS A 145 3.34 16.19 -15.53
CA LYS A 145 4.46 16.61 -16.37
C LYS A 145 5.81 16.29 -15.73
N ILE A 146 5.98 16.60 -14.45
CA ILE A 146 7.23 16.29 -13.71
C ILE A 146 7.48 14.78 -13.68
N PHE A 147 6.44 13.96 -13.50
CA PHE A 147 6.60 12.49 -13.47
C PHE A 147 6.58 11.86 -14.87
N ASN A 148 6.38 12.66 -15.91
CA ASN A 148 6.23 12.21 -17.29
C ASN A 148 5.21 11.07 -17.43
N THR A 149 4.00 11.30 -16.91
CA THR A 149 2.91 10.32 -16.85
C THR A 149 1.55 10.98 -17.12
N ASP A 150 0.59 10.21 -17.65
CA ASP A 150 -0.76 10.70 -17.90
C ASP A 150 -1.61 10.81 -16.63
N TYR A 151 -1.24 10.12 -15.56
CA TYR A 151 -1.99 10.11 -14.30
C TYR A 151 -1.10 9.88 -13.08
N VAL A 152 -1.59 10.30 -11.91
CA VAL A 152 -1.04 9.96 -10.59
C VAL A 152 -2.02 8.99 -9.92
N ASP A 153 -1.53 7.92 -9.28
CA ASP A 153 -2.42 6.89 -8.71
C ASP A 153 -3.17 7.38 -7.48
N SER A 154 -2.49 8.11 -6.61
CA SER A 154 -3.11 8.73 -5.43
C SER A 154 -2.56 10.14 -5.24
N LEU A 155 -3.44 11.11 -5.05
CA LEU A 155 -3.04 12.49 -4.75
C LEU A 155 -3.67 12.94 -3.43
N LEU A 156 -2.85 13.48 -2.55
CA LEU A 156 -3.27 13.85 -1.20
C LEU A 156 -3.18 15.36 -0.96
N VAL A 157 -4.10 15.90 -0.18
CA VAL A 157 -3.91 17.18 0.49
C VAL A 157 -2.86 16.98 1.57
N HIS A 158 -1.78 17.77 1.58
CA HIS A 158 -0.59 17.52 2.37
C HIS A 158 -0.66 18.17 3.77
N CYS A 159 -0.27 17.40 4.78
CA CYS A 159 0.04 17.90 6.13
C CYS A 159 -1.13 18.61 6.85
N MET A 160 -2.31 18.04 6.84
CA MET A 160 -3.44 18.66 7.56
C MET A 160 -3.28 18.54 9.08
N THR A 161 -3.40 19.69 9.76
CA THR A 161 -3.16 19.80 11.21
C THR A 161 -4.35 20.35 12.00
N ARG A 162 -5.39 20.85 11.34
CA ARG A 162 -6.57 21.46 11.99
C ARG A 162 -7.84 20.69 11.64
N GLY A 163 -8.76 20.54 12.61
CA GLY A 163 -10.06 19.90 12.37
C GLY A 163 -10.96 20.65 11.37
N THR A 164 -10.66 21.93 11.09
CA THR A 164 -11.40 22.76 10.13
C THR A 164 -10.80 22.74 8.71
N TRP A 165 -9.85 21.83 8.44
CA TRP A 165 -9.16 21.82 7.14
C TRP A 165 -10.11 21.57 5.97
N THR A 166 -11.16 20.78 6.14
CA THR A 166 -12.13 20.47 5.09
C THR A 166 -12.78 21.73 4.52
N ASP A 167 -13.12 22.69 5.37
CA ASP A 167 -13.69 23.97 4.94
C ASP A 167 -12.62 24.86 4.30
N GLN A 168 -11.44 24.92 4.91
CA GLN A 168 -10.35 25.78 4.47
C GLN A 168 -9.73 25.33 3.14
N TRP A 169 -9.75 24.02 2.84
CA TRP A 169 -9.20 23.41 1.61
C TRP A 169 -10.26 23.03 0.59
N LYS A 170 -11.52 23.46 0.77
CA LYS A 170 -12.61 23.08 -0.12
C LYS A 170 -12.28 23.31 -1.61
N ARG A 171 -11.66 24.45 -1.96
CA ARG A 171 -11.24 24.72 -3.35
C ARG A 171 -10.23 23.69 -3.86
N VAL A 172 -9.30 23.27 -3.01
CA VAL A 172 -8.32 22.22 -3.37
C VAL A 172 -9.01 20.88 -3.55
N MET A 173 -9.95 20.54 -2.67
CA MET A 173 -10.76 19.31 -2.77
C MET A 173 -11.60 19.31 -4.06
N ASP A 174 -12.25 20.40 -4.39
CA ASP A 174 -13.02 20.57 -5.64
C ASP A 174 -12.11 20.44 -6.90
N GLY A 175 -10.87 20.88 -6.80
CA GLY A 175 -9.85 20.70 -7.85
C GLY A 175 -9.45 19.23 -8.04
N PHE A 176 -9.33 18.49 -6.95
CA PHE A 176 -9.05 17.04 -6.98
C PHE A 176 -10.22 16.28 -7.59
N ASP A 177 -11.47 16.66 -7.26
CA ASP A 177 -12.67 16.05 -7.85
C ASP A 177 -12.66 16.20 -9.37
N LYS A 178 -12.40 17.42 -9.87
CA LYS A 178 -12.26 17.69 -11.31
C LYS A 178 -11.09 16.93 -11.96
N ALA A 179 -9.97 16.78 -11.24
CA ALA A 179 -8.83 16.02 -11.75
C ALA A 179 -9.15 14.52 -11.83
N GLN A 180 -9.92 13.99 -10.88
CA GLN A 180 -10.37 12.60 -10.89
C GLN A 180 -11.36 12.36 -12.04
N GLU A 181 -12.31 13.25 -12.30
CA GLU A 181 -13.20 13.22 -13.47
C GLU A 181 -12.42 13.20 -14.78
N ARG A 182 -11.32 13.96 -14.86
CA ARG A 182 -10.40 13.99 -16.01
C ARG A 182 -9.48 12.78 -16.10
N LYS A 183 -9.50 11.89 -15.11
CA LYS A 183 -8.59 10.74 -14.96
C LYS A 183 -7.11 11.14 -14.83
N TRP A 184 -6.85 12.35 -14.35
CA TRP A 184 -5.49 12.81 -14.03
C TRP A 184 -5.00 12.25 -12.69
N ILE A 185 -5.92 11.91 -11.81
CA ILE A 185 -5.68 11.14 -10.59
C ILE A 185 -6.65 9.98 -10.52
N ARG A 186 -6.23 8.86 -9.90
CA ARG A 186 -7.09 7.68 -9.75
C ARG A 186 -7.80 7.67 -8.41
N ALA A 187 -7.12 8.12 -7.34
CA ALA A 187 -7.70 8.29 -6.02
C ALA A 187 -7.26 9.61 -5.41
N LYS A 188 -8.13 10.18 -4.55
CA LYS A 188 -7.91 11.42 -3.80
C LYS A 188 -7.90 11.15 -2.30
N GLY A 189 -7.15 11.95 -1.55
CA GLY A 189 -7.07 11.72 -0.12
C GLY A 189 -6.36 12.80 0.66
N VAL A 190 -5.91 12.45 1.84
CA VAL A 190 -5.30 13.38 2.79
C VAL A 190 -4.16 12.74 3.57
N SER A 191 -3.14 13.54 3.86
CA SER A 191 -2.07 13.27 4.81
C SER A 191 -2.33 14.08 6.08
N CYS A 192 -2.68 13.42 7.18
CA CYS A 192 -2.96 14.07 8.45
C CYS A 192 -1.73 14.10 9.36
N HIS A 193 -1.59 15.21 10.11
CA HIS A 193 -0.52 15.44 11.07
C HIS A 193 -1.05 15.97 12.39
N SER A 194 -2.30 15.66 12.73
CA SER A 194 -2.91 15.77 14.04
C SER A 194 -4.18 14.94 14.12
N LEU A 195 -4.58 14.58 15.32
CA LEU A 195 -5.80 13.82 15.58
C LEU A 195 -7.08 14.61 15.21
N PRO A 196 -7.21 15.94 15.47
CA PRO A 196 -8.33 16.72 14.98
C PRO A 196 -8.48 16.71 13.45
N ALA A 197 -7.36 16.78 12.72
CA ALA A 197 -7.39 16.72 11.26
C ALA A 197 -7.80 15.32 10.75
N LEU A 198 -7.31 14.25 11.39
CA LEU A 198 -7.68 12.88 11.07
C LEU A 198 -9.17 12.63 11.34
N ARG A 199 -9.69 13.07 12.48
CA ARG A 199 -11.13 12.98 12.80
C ARG A 199 -11.99 13.68 11.75
N ALA A 200 -11.62 14.89 11.34
CA ALA A 200 -12.34 15.62 10.28
C ALA A 200 -12.32 14.87 8.94
N ALA A 201 -11.18 14.30 8.58
CA ALA A 201 -11.02 13.50 7.37
C ALA A 201 -11.91 12.25 7.38
N VAL A 202 -11.92 11.53 8.51
CA VAL A 202 -12.68 10.28 8.68
C VAL A 202 -14.18 10.54 8.83
N ALA A 203 -14.58 11.64 9.45
CA ALA A 203 -16.00 12.05 9.55
C ALA A 203 -16.61 12.31 8.17
N GLY A 204 -15.87 12.96 7.27
CA GLY A 204 -16.31 13.27 5.91
C GLY A 204 -16.26 12.06 4.96
N ASP A 205 -16.84 12.26 3.76
CA ASP A 205 -16.89 11.22 2.72
C ASP A 205 -15.99 11.51 1.50
N TRP A 206 -15.28 12.63 1.51
CA TRP A 206 -14.49 13.07 0.38
C TRP A 206 -13.19 12.27 0.19
N ALA A 207 -12.44 12.00 1.28
CA ALA A 207 -11.16 11.30 1.20
C ALA A 207 -11.35 9.80 0.97
N GLU A 208 -10.78 9.28 -0.12
CA GLU A 208 -10.73 7.85 -0.43
C GLU A 208 -9.52 7.18 0.20
N VAL A 209 -8.43 7.96 0.41
CA VAL A 209 -7.14 7.49 0.95
C VAL A 209 -6.73 8.35 2.14
N HIS A 210 -6.34 7.69 3.22
CA HIS A 210 -5.81 8.29 4.44
C HIS A 210 -4.36 7.84 4.64
N LEU A 211 -3.41 8.79 4.61
CA LEU A 211 -2.02 8.57 4.97
C LEU A 211 -1.84 9.02 6.42
N VAL A 212 -1.64 8.06 7.34
CA VAL A 212 -1.74 8.25 8.79
C VAL A 212 -0.41 7.91 9.47
N ARG A 213 0.01 8.74 10.42
CA ARG A 213 1.19 8.49 11.24
C ARG A 213 0.89 7.41 12.29
N VAL A 214 1.61 6.29 12.25
CA VAL A 214 1.31 5.15 13.12
C VAL A 214 2.56 4.38 13.53
N ASN A 215 2.75 4.23 14.84
CA ASN A 215 3.68 3.29 15.46
C ASN A 215 3.29 3.11 16.94
N PRO A 216 3.63 1.98 17.57
CA PRO A 216 3.18 1.68 18.93
C PRO A 216 3.94 2.45 20.02
N GLN A 217 5.04 3.11 19.68
CA GLN A 217 5.81 3.93 20.60
C GLN A 217 5.23 5.35 20.73
N GLY A 218 4.30 5.75 19.84
CA GLY A 218 3.67 7.06 19.84
C GLY A 218 4.54 8.22 19.33
N ALA A 219 5.77 7.93 18.86
CA ALA A 219 6.68 8.94 18.37
C ALA A 219 6.25 9.45 16.98
N TYR A 220 6.18 10.78 16.81
CA TYR A 220 5.68 11.40 15.56
C TYR A 220 4.29 10.90 15.12
N THR A 221 3.44 10.49 16.05
CA THR A 221 2.05 10.09 15.76
C THR A 221 1.10 11.26 15.92
N ASP A 222 -0.19 11.06 15.58
CA ASP A 222 -1.18 12.14 15.61
C ASP A 222 -1.74 12.36 17.02
N GLY A 223 -1.41 13.51 17.63
CA GLY A 223 -1.97 13.98 18.90
C GLY A 223 -3.04 15.05 18.72
N GLU A 224 -3.58 15.58 19.83
CA GLU A 224 -4.62 16.63 19.83
C GLU A 224 -4.12 17.96 19.24
N VAL A 225 -2.81 18.19 19.25
CA VAL A 225 -2.16 19.30 18.55
C VAL A 225 -1.12 18.76 17.58
N ALA A 226 -0.84 19.53 16.52
CA ALA A 226 0.25 19.17 15.62
C ALA A 226 1.59 19.29 16.35
N ASP A 227 2.32 18.21 16.42
CA ASP A 227 3.67 18.16 16.96
C ASP A 227 4.63 17.56 15.95
N TRP A 228 5.73 18.27 15.72
CA TRP A 228 6.79 17.89 14.78
C TRP A 228 8.06 17.40 15.49
N SER A 229 8.03 17.45 16.84
CA SER A 229 9.10 17.02 17.72
C SER A 229 8.96 15.53 18.03
N ASP A 230 10.08 14.85 18.29
CA ASP A 230 10.14 13.50 18.85
C ASP A 230 10.07 13.48 20.38
N SER A 231 10.03 14.68 21.03
CA SER A 231 9.99 14.85 22.48
C SER A 231 8.65 14.47 23.11
N ILE A 232 7.57 14.45 22.31
CA ILE A 232 6.22 14.11 22.76
C ILE A 232 5.80 12.77 22.14
N HIS A 233 5.50 11.82 23.04
CA HIS A 233 4.94 10.53 22.66
C HIS A 233 3.44 10.54 22.94
N HIS A 234 2.63 10.36 21.91
CA HIS A 234 1.18 10.35 22.01
C HIS A 234 0.62 8.96 22.28
N ASP A 235 -0.51 8.88 22.97
CA ASP A 235 -1.32 7.67 23.00
C ASP A 235 -1.84 7.38 21.58
N ILE A 236 -1.51 6.21 21.05
CA ILE A 236 -1.90 5.78 19.71
C ILE A 236 -3.37 5.31 19.65
N SER A 237 -4.01 5.03 20.79
CA SER A 237 -5.35 4.44 20.83
C SER A 237 -6.41 5.27 20.09
N PRO A 238 -6.47 6.63 20.21
CA PRO A 238 -7.39 7.43 19.44
C PRO A 238 -7.15 7.38 17.93
N VAL A 239 -5.88 7.34 17.50
CA VAL A 239 -5.51 7.20 16.07
C VAL A 239 -5.98 5.85 15.54
N MET A 240 -5.78 4.77 16.30
CA MET A 240 -6.23 3.44 15.92
C MET A 240 -7.76 3.35 15.81
N GLN A 241 -8.49 4.10 16.63
CA GLN A 241 -9.96 4.16 16.50
C GLN A 241 -10.37 4.84 15.19
N GLU A 242 -9.71 5.92 14.78
CA GLU A 242 -9.98 6.59 13.50
C GLU A 242 -9.58 5.70 12.31
N ILE A 243 -8.47 4.99 12.39
CA ILE A 243 -8.05 4.01 11.38
C ILE A 243 -9.13 2.93 11.19
N LYS A 244 -9.65 2.35 12.28
CA LYS A 244 -10.75 1.37 12.23
C LYS A 244 -12.00 1.96 11.58
N THR A 245 -12.35 3.20 11.92
CA THR A 245 -13.52 3.89 11.36
C THR A 245 -13.34 4.15 9.86
N ALA A 246 -12.16 4.63 9.43
CA ALA A 246 -11.84 4.83 8.01
C ALA A 246 -11.93 3.52 7.23
N HIS A 247 -11.33 2.46 7.74
CA HIS A 247 -11.35 1.13 7.12
C HIS A 247 -12.79 0.58 7.03
N ALA A 248 -13.60 0.70 8.09
CA ALA A 248 -15.00 0.28 8.09
C ALA A 248 -15.85 1.02 7.04
N LYS A 249 -15.51 2.28 6.72
CA LYS A 249 -16.08 3.04 5.61
C LYS A 249 -15.53 2.61 4.25
N GLY A 250 -14.60 1.66 4.19
CA GLY A 250 -13.96 1.19 2.96
C GLY A 250 -12.90 2.15 2.41
N ARG A 251 -12.36 3.05 3.22
CA ARG A 251 -11.28 3.95 2.82
C ARG A 251 -9.95 3.20 2.80
N GLY A 252 -9.07 3.57 1.88
CA GLY A 252 -7.69 3.10 1.89
C GLY A 252 -6.91 3.73 3.03
N VAL A 253 -6.19 2.92 3.80
CA VAL A 253 -5.36 3.38 4.91
C VAL A 253 -3.92 2.98 4.70
N ILE A 254 -3.03 3.98 4.67
CA ILE A 254 -1.58 3.76 4.53
C ILE A 254 -0.90 4.28 5.81
N GLY A 255 -0.12 3.41 6.45
CA GLY A 255 0.66 3.79 7.63
C GLY A 255 1.98 4.45 7.24
N MET A 256 2.27 5.62 7.82
CA MET A 256 3.58 6.30 7.71
C MET A 256 4.21 6.53 9.07
N LYS A 257 5.47 6.98 9.11
CA LYS A 257 6.26 7.18 10.33
C LYS A 257 6.44 5.90 11.15
N ILE A 258 6.47 4.76 10.47
CA ILE A 258 6.61 3.41 11.07
C ILE A 258 7.87 3.34 11.93
N PHE A 259 8.95 4.01 11.54
CA PHE A 259 10.20 4.07 12.32
C PHE A 259 10.38 5.40 13.07
N GLY A 260 9.27 6.01 13.55
CA GLY A 260 9.33 7.23 14.36
C GLY A 260 10.12 8.35 13.68
N ASN A 261 9.92 8.57 12.37
CA ASN A 261 10.66 9.56 11.57
C ASN A 261 12.19 9.35 11.58
N GLY A 262 12.65 8.12 11.79
CA GLY A 262 14.08 7.77 11.86
C GLY A 262 14.66 7.76 13.28
N THR A 263 13.84 8.00 14.32
CA THR A 263 14.30 7.95 15.73
C THR A 263 14.47 6.53 16.26
N PHE A 264 13.84 5.52 15.62
CA PHE A 264 13.98 4.11 16.03
C PHE A 264 15.29 3.52 15.50
N THR A 265 16.40 3.91 16.14
CA THR A 265 17.75 3.41 15.80
C THR A 265 18.01 2.01 16.34
N ASP A 266 17.33 1.61 17.45
CA ASP A 266 17.40 0.25 17.98
C ASP A 266 16.64 -0.71 17.04
N PRO A 267 17.26 -1.83 16.61
CA PRO A 267 16.60 -2.89 15.86
C PRO A 267 15.33 -3.45 16.52
N ALA A 268 15.27 -3.49 17.85
CA ALA A 268 14.10 -3.98 18.60
C ALA A 268 12.90 -3.03 18.47
N ASP A 269 13.13 -1.71 18.45
CA ASP A 269 12.07 -0.72 18.24
C ASP A 269 11.49 -0.80 16.84
N ARG A 270 12.35 -0.98 15.82
CA ARG A 270 11.90 -1.20 14.43
C ARG A 270 11.09 -2.48 14.29
N GLU A 271 11.55 -3.56 14.91
CA GLU A 271 10.83 -4.84 14.93
C GLU A 271 9.45 -4.71 15.58
N LYS A 272 9.38 -4.08 16.78
CA LYS A 272 8.13 -3.83 17.50
C LYS A 272 7.14 -3.05 16.66
N SER A 273 7.61 -2.01 15.96
CA SER A 273 6.77 -1.16 15.15
C SER A 273 6.24 -1.87 13.90
N ILE A 274 7.08 -2.62 13.20
CA ILE A 274 6.65 -3.43 12.05
C ILE A 274 5.62 -4.49 12.45
N ARG A 275 5.85 -5.22 13.54
CA ARG A 275 4.91 -6.23 14.05
C ARG A 275 3.56 -5.61 14.36
N PHE A 276 3.56 -4.45 15.01
CA PHE A 276 2.33 -3.70 15.29
C PHE A 276 1.58 -3.34 14.00
N ALA A 277 2.26 -2.74 13.02
CA ALA A 277 1.64 -2.33 11.76
C ALA A 277 1.12 -3.53 10.95
N MET A 278 1.85 -4.64 10.91
CA MET A 278 1.46 -5.85 10.17
C MET A 278 0.35 -6.65 10.84
N ALA A 279 0.19 -6.53 12.15
CA ALA A 279 -0.93 -7.13 12.88
C ALA A 279 -2.24 -6.33 12.72
N CYS A 280 -2.15 -5.06 12.33
CA CYS A 280 -3.32 -4.20 12.12
C CYS A 280 -3.94 -4.49 10.74
N LYS A 281 -5.10 -5.15 10.73
CA LYS A 281 -5.82 -5.51 9.50
C LYS A 281 -6.45 -4.33 8.78
N GLU A 282 -6.58 -3.21 9.46
CA GLU A 282 -7.16 -1.96 8.98
C GLU A 282 -6.14 -1.08 8.24
N ILE A 283 -4.86 -1.47 8.22
CA ILE A 283 -3.81 -0.80 7.45
C ILE A 283 -3.55 -1.62 6.19
N ASP A 284 -3.85 -1.07 5.02
CA ASP A 284 -3.67 -1.76 3.74
C ASP A 284 -2.18 -1.87 3.35
N ALA A 285 -1.44 -0.77 3.54
CA ALA A 285 -0.03 -0.68 3.18
C ALA A 285 0.74 0.23 4.17
N VAL A 286 2.06 0.13 4.16
CA VAL A 286 2.94 1.03 4.92
C VAL A 286 3.97 1.66 3.99
N VAL A 287 4.39 2.89 4.31
CA VAL A 287 5.46 3.58 3.59
C VAL A 287 6.63 3.86 4.53
N ILE A 288 7.83 3.49 4.07
CA ILE A 288 9.08 3.66 4.81
C ILE A 288 10.10 4.35 3.91
N GLY A 289 10.79 5.36 4.44
CA GLY A 289 11.91 6.00 3.77
C GLY A 289 13.19 5.19 4.01
N PHE A 290 13.88 4.86 2.94
CA PHE A 290 15.14 4.13 2.97
C PHE A 290 16.28 5.01 2.41
N LYS A 291 17.48 4.83 2.91
CA LYS A 291 18.69 5.51 2.41
C LYS A 291 19.67 4.56 1.70
N SER A 292 19.44 3.23 1.80
CA SER A 292 20.32 2.24 1.18
C SER A 292 19.54 0.96 0.80
N LYS A 293 20.16 0.11 -0.01
CA LYS A 293 19.63 -1.19 -0.44
C LYS A 293 19.50 -2.14 0.74
N GLU A 294 20.46 -2.11 1.65
CA GLU A 294 20.46 -2.93 2.87
C GLU A 294 19.28 -2.61 3.79
N GLU A 295 18.88 -1.32 3.86
CA GLU A 295 17.68 -0.93 4.60
C GLU A 295 16.39 -1.41 3.94
N ILE A 296 16.35 -1.49 2.60
CA ILE A 296 15.22 -2.10 1.87
C ILE A 296 15.13 -3.58 2.19
N ASP A 297 16.25 -4.30 2.11
CA ASP A 297 16.32 -5.74 2.41
C ASP A 297 15.88 -6.02 3.84
N GLU A 298 16.39 -5.25 4.82
CA GLU A 298 15.97 -5.33 6.22
C GLU A 298 14.46 -5.09 6.36
N GLY A 299 13.91 -4.08 5.69
CA GLY A 299 12.49 -3.76 5.73
C GLY A 299 11.62 -4.90 5.19
N ILE A 300 11.98 -5.46 4.04
CA ILE A 300 11.29 -6.61 3.42
C ILE A 300 11.36 -7.82 4.36
N GLU A 301 12.54 -8.17 4.88
CA GLU A 301 12.72 -9.32 5.75
C GLU A 301 11.87 -9.22 7.02
N ARG A 302 11.91 -8.07 7.71
CA ARG A 302 11.15 -7.83 8.94
C ARG A 302 9.64 -7.92 8.70
N ILE A 303 9.13 -7.33 7.61
CA ILE A 303 7.71 -7.40 7.26
C ILE A 303 7.32 -8.84 6.95
N ASN A 304 8.11 -9.56 6.16
CA ASN A 304 7.83 -10.96 5.83
C ASN A 304 7.76 -11.84 7.09
N ARG A 305 8.68 -11.64 8.04
CA ARG A 305 8.68 -12.34 9.33
C ARG A 305 7.44 -12.00 10.16
N ALA A 306 7.12 -10.72 10.29
CA ALA A 306 5.94 -10.27 11.04
C ALA A 306 4.63 -10.82 10.45
N LEU A 307 4.51 -10.88 9.11
CA LEU A 307 3.34 -11.44 8.43
C LEU A 307 3.22 -12.96 8.53
N ALA A 308 4.33 -13.67 8.69
CA ALA A 308 4.34 -15.11 8.90
C ALA A 308 3.88 -15.52 10.32
N GLU A 309 3.96 -14.59 11.28
CA GLU A 309 3.61 -14.81 12.68
C GLU A 309 2.23 -14.19 13.05
N ALA A 310 1.58 -13.40 12.15
CA ALA A 310 0.29 -12.75 12.32
C ALA A 310 -0.85 -13.55 11.65
#